data_58c8813e9fb5bdaf04dd846b4478f2cd
#
_entry.id   58c8813e9fb5bdaf04dd846b4478f2cd
#
_cell.length_a   1.000
_cell.length_b   1.000
_cell.length_c   1.000
_cell.angle_alpha   90.00
_cell.angle_beta   90.00
_cell.angle_gamma   90.00
#
_symmetry.space_group_name_H-M   'P 1'
#
loop_
_entity.id
_entity.type
_entity.pdbx_description
1 polymer ?
#
loop_
_entity_poly.entity_id
_entity_poly.type
_entity_poly.pdbx_seq_one_letter_code
_entity_poly.pdbx_strand_id
1 'polypeptide(L)'
;MVKTEYYKDLTKMNTFGMKVKARCFIEYDSVADLVDIEFEELARPVLHIGGGSNLLFTDDFKGTVLHSKIDFIEILDESQCAPVSSCHCEDPLPCHCEELASCHCEERSDVTISSSVLVSVGAGVVFDDFCAWASKEGLWGVENLSYIPGEVGASAVQNIGAYGVEVKDVIHRVYCYDTVDEEFVNFDVEECEYGYRDSIFKDPEVKGRYIVTHVVFALSREPKPVLDYGHLKDALSSHCQFDCNEKSLTPSLIRKAIIKIRKEKLPEPSVMGSAGSFFKNPVISMSDFQRIEASAKTEFGTDYKVPHYDLPDGTVKVPAAWMIEQCGWKGRRSGGAAG
;
A
#
# COMPACT_ATOMS: atom_id res chain seq x y z
N MET A 1 12.35 -2.47 21.27
CA MET A 1 13.78 -2.90 21.48
C MET A 1 14.37 -3.29 20.15
N VAL A 2 15.54 -2.73 19.80
CA VAL A 2 16.25 -3.08 18.56
C VAL A 2 16.77 -4.51 18.62
N LYS A 3 16.42 -5.33 17.65
CA LYS A 3 16.86 -6.71 17.54
C LYS A 3 17.69 -6.90 16.27
N THR A 4 18.96 -7.22 16.44
CA THR A 4 19.89 -7.45 15.32
C THR A 4 20.19 -8.94 15.17
N GLU A 5 20.06 -9.44 13.93
CA GLU A 5 20.37 -10.83 13.58
C GLU A 5 21.27 -10.86 12.33
N TYR A 6 22.39 -11.60 12.39
CA TYR A 6 23.28 -11.76 11.25
C TYR A 6 22.94 -13.03 10.48
N TYR A 7 23.04 -12.95 9.15
CA TYR A 7 22.74 -14.05 8.22
C TYR A 7 21.31 -14.59 8.37
N LYS A 8 20.37 -13.68 8.65
CA LYS A 8 18.93 -13.96 8.79
C LYS A 8 18.40 -14.63 7.53
N ASP A 9 17.70 -15.76 7.70
CA ASP A 9 16.93 -16.41 6.63
C ASP A 9 15.68 -15.59 6.31
N LEU A 10 15.59 -15.09 5.08
CA LEU A 10 14.47 -14.30 4.57
C LEU A 10 13.46 -15.11 3.77
N THR A 11 13.53 -16.45 3.77
CA THR A 11 12.62 -17.31 2.99
C THR A 11 11.15 -17.02 3.30
N LYS A 12 10.83 -16.73 4.56
CA LYS A 12 9.47 -16.37 5.01
C LYS A 12 9.15 -14.87 4.91
N MET A 13 10.12 -14.05 4.54
CA MET A 13 10.01 -12.60 4.39
C MET A 13 10.02 -12.19 2.92
N ASN A 14 9.64 -13.09 2.04
CA ASN A 14 9.32 -12.81 0.65
C ASN A 14 8.27 -13.82 0.17
N THR A 15 7.29 -13.31 -0.60
CA THR A 15 6.14 -14.14 -1.04
C THR A 15 6.48 -15.12 -2.17
N PHE A 16 7.66 -15.03 -2.77
CA PHE A 16 8.18 -16.06 -3.68
C PHE A 16 8.73 -17.28 -2.97
N GLY A 17 8.98 -17.20 -1.65
CA GLY A 17 9.62 -18.27 -0.88
C GLY A 17 11.07 -18.53 -1.31
N MET A 18 11.76 -17.51 -1.85
CA MET A 18 13.15 -17.59 -2.25
C MET A 18 14.05 -17.81 -1.02
N LYS A 19 14.90 -18.84 -1.09
CA LYS A 19 15.86 -19.17 -0.03
C LYS A 19 17.05 -18.23 -0.12
N VAL A 20 16.97 -17.10 0.58
CA VAL A 20 18.01 -16.06 0.63
C VAL A 20 18.23 -15.61 2.06
N LYS A 21 19.41 -15.06 2.34
CA LYS A 21 19.78 -14.54 3.64
C LYS A 21 20.14 -13.05 3.53
N ALA A 22 19.85 -12.28 4.59
CA ALA A 22 20.43 -10.95 4.76
C ALA A 22 21.71 -11.05 5.59
N ARG A 23 22.76 -10.31 5.19
CA ARG A 23 23.99 -10.21 5.98
C ARG A 23 23.73 -9.68 7.40
N CYS A 24 22.90 -8.63 7.49
CA CYS A 24 22.43 -8.07 8.75
C CYS A 24 20.92 -7.83 8.62
N PHE A 25 20.17 -8.14 9.65
CA PHE A 25 18.73 -7.89 9.74
C PHE A 25 18.47 -7.20 11.08
N ILE A 26 17.79 -6.06 11.01
CA ILE A 26 17.43 -5.26 12.17
C ILE A 26 15.92 -5.11 12.21
N GLU A 27 15.32 -5.49 13.33
CA GLU A 27 13.91 -5.32 13.62
C GLU A 27 13.78 -4.36 14.81
N TYR A 28 12.84 -3.42 14.71
CA TYR A 28 12.57 -2.42 15.73
C TYR A 28 11.07 -2.30 15.99
N ASP A 29 10.69 -2.15 17.28
CA ASP A 29 9.29 -2.23 17.72
C ASP A 29 8.66 -0.84 17.95
N SER A 30 9.49 0.21 18.00
CA SER A 30 9.02 1.57 18.28
C SER A 30 9.77 2.62 17.49
N VAL A 31 9.24 3.83 17.48
CA VAL A 31 9.90 5.00 16.89
C VAL A 31 11.20 5.34 17.65
N ALA A 32 11.21 5.20 18.99
CA ALA A 32 12.41 5.40 19.79
C ALA A 32 13.52 4.41 19.42
N ASP A 33 13.16 3.12 19.22
CA ASP A 33 14.12 2.12 18.76
C ASP A 33 14.69 2.45 17.36
N LEU A 34 13.90 3.08 16.49
CA LEU A 34 14.38 3.49 15.16
C LEU A 34 15.43 4.60 15.25
N VAL A 35 15.24 5.57 16.15
CA VAL A 35 16.18 6.67 16.39
C VAL A 35 17.52 6.15 16.95
N ASP A 36 17.49 5.07 17.73
CA ASP A 36 18.69 4.46 18.29
C ASP A 36 19.56 3.71 17.25
N ILE A 37 19.11 3.62 15.99
CA ILE A 37 19.86 2.96 14.92
C ILE A 37 20.88 3.92 14.31
N GLU A 38 22.16 3.61 14.45
CA GLU A 38 23.26 4.36 13.84
C GLU A 38 23.34 4.05 12.33
N PHE A 39 22.57 4.80 11.51
CA PHE A 39 22.41 4.55 10.07
C PHE A 39 23.72 4.63 9.29
N GLU A 40 24.70 5.42 9.74
CA GLU A 40 26.01 5.55 9.10
C GLU A 40 26.85 4.28 9.24
N GLU A 41 26.69 3.52 10.34
CA GLU A 41 27.42 2.29 10.61
C GLU A 41 26.83 1.04 9.94
N LEU A 42 25.64 1.15 9.35
CA LEU A 42 24.98 0.02 8.72
C LEU A 42 25.74 -0.47 7.50
N ALA A 43 25.86 -1.80 7.38
CA ALA A 43 26.40 -2.44 6.18
C ALA A 43 25.53 -2.09 4.95
N ARG A 44 26.13 -1.46 3.97
CA ARG A 44 25.46 -1.07 2.71
C ARG A 44 25.38 -2.24 1.73
N PRO A 45 24.35 -2.30 0.86
CA PRO A 45 23.20 -1.40 0.81
C PRO A 45 22.23 -1.62 1.98
N VAL A 46 21.47 -0.58 2.35
CA VAL A 46 20.38 -0.69 3.32
C VAL A 46 19.05 -0.81 2.57
N LEU A 47 18.22 -1.75 3.01
CA LEU A 47 16.90 -2.01 2.44
C LEU A 47 15.86 -2.06 3.57
N HIS A 48 14.95 -1.12 3.60
CA HIS A 48 13.79 -1.17 4.49
C HIS A 48 12.67 -1.98 3.81
N ILE A 49 12.16 -3.00 4.48
CA ILE A 49 11.11 -3.88 3.97
C ILE A 49 9.90 -3.88 4.90
N GLY A 50 8.71 -4.10 4.34
CA GLY A 50 7.54 -4.59 5.05
C GLY A 50 7.47 -6.12 4.96
N GLY A 51 6.28 -6.69 4.84
CA GLY A 51 6.08 -8.14 4.73
C GLY A 51 6.70 -8.82 3.49
N GLY A 52 7.53 -8.14 2.72
CA GLY A 52 8.29 -8.70 1.59
C GLY A 52 7.45 -9.16 0.39
N SER A 53 6.21 -8.70 0.29
CA SER A 53 5.26 -9.16 -0.75
C SER A 53 5.50 -8.56 -2.14
N ASN A 54 6.39 -7.57 -2.25
CA ASN A 54 6.72 -6.90 -3.51
C ASN A 54 8.23 -6.90 -3.79
N LEU A 55 8.94 -7.94 -3.34
CA LEU A 55 10.38 -8.08 -3.48
C LEU A 55 10.73 -9.37 -4.21
N LEU A 56 11.70 -9.28 -5.12
CA LEU A 56 12.34 -10.42 -5.76
C LEU A 56 13.84 -10.40 -5.39
N PHE A 57 14.24 -11.32 -4.54
CA PHE A 57 15.66 -11.54 -4.26
C PHE A 57 16.25 -12.47 -5.30
N THR A 58 17.33 -12.06 -5.95
CA THR A 58 18.05 -12.89 -6.94
C THR A 58 19.28 -13.57 -6.34
N ASP A 59 19.71 -13.16 -5.16
CA ASP A 59 20.84 -13.71 -4.39
C ASP A 59 20.70 -13.27 -2.91
N ASP A 60 21.57 -13.77 -2.05
CA ASP A 60 21.72 -13.30 -0.67
C ASP A 60 21.95 -11.79 -0.62
N PHE A 61 21.24 -11.10 0.28
CA PHE A 61 21.37 -9.66 0.44
C PHE A 61 22.60 -9.33 1.29
N LYS A 62 23.60 -8.71 0.68
CA LYS A 62 24.93 -8.48 1.29
C LYS A 62 24.99 -7.27 2.23
N GLY A 63 23.89 -6.54 2.38
CA GLY A 63 23.75 -5.35 3.23
C GLY A 63 22.90 -5.58 4.46
N THR A 64 22.29 -4.49 4.93
CA THR A 64 21.37 -4.47 6.08
C THR A 64 19.93 -4.38 5.63
N VAL A 65 19.09 -5.30 6.12
CA VAL A 65 17.63 -5.24 5.98
C VAL A 65 17.05 -4.67 7.26
N LEU A 66 16.22 -3.65 7.15
CA LEU A 66 15.43 -3.06 8.25
C LEU A 66 13.98 -3.50 8.14
N HIS A 67 13.36 -3.83 9.26
CA HIS A 67 11.95 -4.21 9.32
C HIS A 67 11.26 -3.57 10.52
N SER A 68 10.18 -2.84 10.25
CA SER A 68 9.35 -2.22 11.29
C SER A 68 8.40 -3.22 11.92
N LYS A 69 8.33 -3.18 13.26
CA LYS A 69 7.31 -3.84 14.07
C LYS A 69 6.49 -2.82 14.85
N ILE A 70 6.45 -1.58 14.41
CA ILE A 70 5.59 -0.55 14.99
C ILE A 70 4.14 -0.99 14.73
N ASP A 71 3.47 -1.49 15.77
CA ASP A 71 2.18 -2.19 15.69
C ASP A 71 1.17 -1.52 16.63
N PHE A 72 0.39 -0.58 16.08
CA PHE A 72 -0.72 0.05 16.78
C PHE A 72 -1.79 0.51 15.78
N ILE A 73 -3.05 0.60 16.23
CA ILE A 73 -4.17 1.21 15.50
C ILE A 73 -4.94 2.06 16.50
N GLU A 74 -4.99 3.37 16.27
CA GLU A 74 -5.58 4.34 17.18
C GLU A 74 -6.47 5.32 16.42
N ILE A 75 -7.67 5.58 16.97
CA ILE A 75 -8.53 6.66 16.47
C ILE A 75 -8.04 7.95 17.12
N LEU A 76 -7.72 8.93 16.27
CA LEU A 76 -7.26 10.24 16.71
C LEU A 76 -8.45 11.15 17.00
N ASP A 77 -8.37 11.88 18.11
CA ASP A 77 -9.25 13.02 18.34
C ASP A 77 -8.82 14.21 17.47
N GLU A 78 -9.76 15.08 17.08
CA GLU A 78 -9.49 16.24 16.20
C GLU A 78 -8.35 17.15 16.72
N SER A 79 -8.11 17.14 18.04
CA SER A 79 -7.02 17.92 18.67
C SER A 79 -5.60 17.34 18.43
N GLN A 80 -5.48 16.09 17.97
CA GLN A 80 -4.19 15.39 17.82
C GLN A 80 -3.58 15.49 16.41
N CYS A 81 -4.24 16.23 15.51
CA CYS A 81 -3.84 16.30 14.08
C CYS A 81 -3.06 17.57 13.71
N ALA A 82 -2.50 18.29 14.68
CA ALA A 82 -1.70 19.48 14.41
C ALA A 82 -0.40 19.13 13.66
N PRO A 83 0.02 19.90 12.64
CA PRO A 83 1.28 19.69 11.95
C PRO A 83 2.46 19.89 12.90
N VAL A 84 3.44 19.00 12.85
CA VAL A 84 4.65 19.02 13.70
C VAL A 84 5.54 20.26 13.43
N SER A 85 5.30 21.00 12.35
CA SER A 85 6.15 22.09 11.85
C SER A 85 6.26 23.34 12.72
N SER A 86 5.61 23.40 13.90
CA SER A 86 5.67 24.58 14.78
C SER A 86 6.06 24.27 16.23
N CYS A 87 6.41 23.04 16.58
CA CYS A 87 6.82 22.73 17.94
C CYS A 87 8.33 22.53 18.01
N HIS A 88 9.06 23.53 18.48
CA HIS A 88 10.44 23.39 18.98
C HIS A 88 10.35 22.74 20.37
N CYS A 89 10.01 21.48 20.43
CA CYS A 89 10.09 20.70 21.66
C CYS A 89 11.44 19.95 21.66
N GLU A 90 12.25 20.17 22.66
CA GLU A 90 13.56 19.50 22.85
C GLU A 90 13.43 18.01 23.20
N ASP A 91 12.22 17.44 23.26
CA ASP A 91 11.98 16.04 23.57
C ASP A 91 11.28 15.30 22.42
N PRO A 92 11.78 14.13 21.99
CA PRO A 92 11.22 13.33 20.86
C PRO A 92 10.01 12.45 21.24
N LEU A 93 9.34 12.71 22.38
CA LEU A 93 8.14 12.00 22.81
C LEU A 93 6.87 12.74 22.36
N PRO A 94 5.73 12.03 22.18
CA PRO A 94 4.46 12.68 21.84
C PRO A 94 4.16 13.79 22.85
N CYS A 95 4.02 15.01 22.34
CA CYS A 95 3.83 16.22 23.13
C CYS A 95 2.54 16.11 23.97
N HIS A 96 2.70 15.89 25.28
CA HIS A 96 1.65 16.14 26.27
C HIS A 96 1.57 17.65 26.53
N CYS A 97 0.97 18.40 25.61
CA CYS A 97 0.70 19.81 25.82
C CYS A 97 -0.65 19.95 26.58
N GLU A 98 -0.63 19.81 27.90
CA GLU A 98 -1.83 20.05 28.73
C GLU A 98 -2.09 21.54 29.02
N GLU A 99 -1.22 22.48 28.64
CA GLU A 99 -1.45 23.91 28.87
C GLU A 99 -0.83 24.79 27.76
N LEU A 100 -1.55 25.08 26.69
CA LEU A 100 -1.29 26.26 25.86
C LEU A 100 -2.59 26.83 25.27
N ALA A 101 -3.25 27.67 26.05
CA ALA A 101 -4.38 28.51 25.65
C ALA A 101 -3.95 29.75 24.85
N SER A 102 -3.07 29.63 23.83
CA SER A 102 -2.82 30.71 22.86
C SER A 102 -1.93 30.25 21.70
N CYS A 103 -2.41 29.36 20.87
CA CYS A 103 -1.82 29.17 19.55
C CYS A 103 -2.81 29.71 18.53
N HIS A 104 -2.50 30.88 17.94
CA HIS A 104 -3.19 31.42 16.77
C HIS A 104 -2.71 30.61 15.56
N CYS A 105 -3.42 29.52 15.25
CA CYS A 105 -3.32 28.88 13.94
C CYS A 105 -4.25 29.63 13.01
N GLU A 106 -3.70 30.29 11.98
CA GLU A 106 -4.49 30.81 10.88
C GLU A 106 -5.19 29.63 10.20
N GLU A 107 -6.51 29.69 10.18
CA GLU A 107 -7.40 28.74 9.52
C GLU A 107 -7.04 28.65 8.03
N ARG A 108 -6.40 27.55 7.62
CA ARG A 108 -6.40 27.14 6.22
C ARG A 108 -7.69 26.36 5.95
N SER A 109 -8.47 26.98 5.11
CA SER A 109 -9.80 26.70 4.64
C SER A 109 -10.09 25.25 4.25
N ASP A 110 -11.23 24.75 4.76
CA ASP A 110 -12.24 23.99 4.05
C ASP A 110 -11.87 22.68 3.35
N VAL A 111 -11.37 21.71 4.11
CA VAL A 111 -11.81 20.34 3.89
C VAL A 111 -12.87 20.03 4.95
N THR A 112 -14.09 19.76 4.53
CA THR A 112 -15.22 19.45 5.41
C THR A 112 -14.94 18.12 6.12
N ILE A 113 -14.20 18.17 7.24
CA ILE A 113 -13.78 16.99 8.06
C ILE A 113 -14.96 16.44 8.88
N SER A 114 -16.16 16.99 8.74
CA SER A 114 -17.29 16.73 9.65
C SER A 114 -17.86 15.30 9.65
N SER A 115 -17.38 14.37 8.80
CA SER A 115 -17.79 12.95 8.79
C SER A 115 -16.62 11.96 8.72
N SER A 116 -15.38 12.43 8.68
CA SER A 116 -14.19 11.58 8.60
C SER A 116 -13.66 11.24 9.99
N VAL A 117 -13.25 9.98 10.17
CA VAL A 117 -12.57 9.49 11.36
C VAL A 117 -11.11 9.33 11.02
N LEU A 118 -10.24 10.04 11.72
CA LEU A 118 -8.80 9.91 11.55
C LEU A 118 -8.29 8.74 12.35
N VAL A 119 -7.53 7.86 11.69
CA VAL A 119 -6.98 6.63 12.29
C VAL A 119 -5.47 6.59 12.04
N SER A 120 -4.69 6.61 13.12
CA SER A 120 -3.24 6.44 13.06
C SER A 120 -2.89 4.96 13.13
N VAL A 121 -2.05 4.50 12.21
CA VAL A 121 -1.70 3.08 12.07
C VAL A 121 -0.20 2.91 11.91
N GLY A 122 0.41 2.13 12.78
CA GLY A 122 1.85 1.83 12.76
C GLY A 122 2.28 1.14 11.46
N ALA A 123 3.49 1.47 10.99
CA ALA A 123 4.00 0.98 9.70
C ALA A 123 4.14 -0.54 9.61
N GLY A 124 4.35 -1.23 10.76
CA GLY A 124 4.49 -2.68 10.86
C GLY A 124 3.16 -3.45 10.93
N VAL A 125 2.02 -2.76 11.05
CA VAL A 125 0.70 -3.40 11.04
C VAL A 125 0.47 -4.09 9.70
N VAL A 126 0.03 -5.35 9.71
CA VAL A 126 -0.41 -6.05 8.50
C VAL A 126 -1.60 -5.31 7.90
N PHE A 127 -1.50 -4.91 6.63
CA PHE A 127 -2.51 -4.05 6.00
C PHE A 127 -3.91 -4.70 5.99
N ASP A 128 -3.99 -6.02 5.79
CA ASP A 128 -5.26 -6.74 5.82
C ASP A 128 -5.89 -6.80 7.23
N ASP A 129 -5.07 -6.80 8.28
CA ASP A 129 -5.55 -6.73 9.67
C ASP A 129 -6.13 -5.33 9.96
N PHE A 130 -5.51 -4.27 9.44
CA PHE A 130 -6.08 -2.92 9.46
C PHE A 130 -7.42 -2.86 8.72
N CYS A 131 -7.54 -3.43 7.51
CA CYS A 131 -8.81 -3.51 6.79
C CYS A 131 -9.88 -4.29 7.58
N ALA A 132 -9.48 -5.36 8.29
CA ALA A 132 -10.38 -6.14 9.12
C ALA A 132 -10.87 -5.34 10.32
N TRP A 133 -9.97 -4.64 10.99
CA TRP A 133 -10.28 -3.77 12.12
C TRP A 133 -11.23 -2.63 11.68
N ALA A 134 -10.89 -1.88 10.62
CA ALA A 134 -11.73 -0.80 10.10
C ALA A 134 -13.14 -1.28 9.73
N SER A 135 -13.24 -2.45 9.09
CA SER A 135 -14.54 -3.06 8.73
C SER A 135 -15.36 -3.45 9.96
N LYS A 136 -14.72 -3.88 11.06
CA LYS A 136 -15.37 -4.22 12.33
C LYS A 136 -15.89 -2.97 13.05
N GLU A 137 -15.13 -1.88 12.99
CA GLU A 137 -15.52 -0.56 13.52
C GLU A 137 -16.57 0.16 12.64
N GLY A 138 -16.99 -0.44 11.52
CA GLY A 138 -17.95 0.15 10.58
C GLY A 138 -17.40 1.32 9.78
N LEU A 139 -16.07 1.42 9.64
CA LEU A 139 -15.38 2.48 8.91
C LEU A 139 -15.19 2.08 7.44
N TRP A 140 -15.49 3.02 6.54
CA TRP A 140 -15.43 2.87 5.10
C TRP A 140 -14.17 3.51 4.53
N GLY A 141 -13.66 2.93 3.43
CA GLY A 141 -12.57 3.47 2.61
C GLY A 141 -11.47 2.45 2.30
N VAL A 142 -11.23 1.47 3.17
CA VAL A 142 -10.17 0.45 2.97
C VAL A 142 -10.70 -0.95 2.67
N GLU A 143 -12.01 -1.16 2.69
CA GLU A 143 -12.63 -2.48 2.48
C GLU A 143 -12.28 -3.10 1.13
N ASN A 144 -12.15 -2.28 0.08
CA ASN A 144 -11.76 -2.73 -1.28
C ASN A 144 -10.29 -3.16 -1.37
N LEU A 145 -9.46 -2.73 -0.43
CA LEU A 145 -8.03 -3.08 -0.36
C LEU A 145 -7.77 -4.35 0.47
N SER A 146 -8.83 -5.04 0.87
CA SER A 146 -8.75 -6.26 1.68
C SER A 146 -7.96 -7.37 1.01
N TYR A 147 -7.27 -8.16 1.83
CA TYR A 147 -6.49 -9.32 1.41
C TYR A 147 -5.33 -8.96 0.45
N ILE A 148 -4.85 -7.71 0.48
CA ILE A 148 -3.58 -7.32 -0.15
C ILE A 148 -2.47 -7.66 0.85
N PRO A 149 -1.49 -8.50 0.46
CA PRO A 149 -0.38 -8.81 1.35
C PRO A 149 0.55 -7.60 1.50
N GLY A 150 1.13 -7.45 2.68
CA GLY A 150 2.06 -6.38 3.01
C GLY A 150 1.66 -5.64 4.27
N GLU A 151 2.42 -4.61 4.61
CA GLU A 151 2.26 -3.81 5.81
C GLU A 151 1.88 -2.38 5.48
N VAL A 152 1.36 -1.65 6.46
CA VAL A 152 0.84 -0.28 6.31
C VAL A 152 1.90 0.68 5.76
N GLY A 153 3.12 0.68 6.29
CA GLY A 153 4.19 1.54 5.77
C GLY A 153 4.49 1.26 4.29
N ALA A 154 4.59 -0.01 3.91
CA ALA A 154 4.82 -0.41 2.52
C ALA A 154 3.63 -0.07 1.62
N SER A 155 2.40 -0.06 2.15
CA SER A 155 1.20 0.31 1.40
C SER A 155 1.24 1.76 0.94
N ALA A 156 1.68 2.67 1.82
CA ALA A 156 1.86 4.09 1.53
C ALA A 156 2.97 4.29 0.47
N VAL A 157 4.14 3.66 0.64
CA VAL A 157 5.24 3.76 -0.32
C VAL A 157 4.82 3.30 -1.74
N GLN A 158 4.02 2.24 -1.85
CA GLN A 158 3.63 1.63 -3.13
C GLN A 158 2.37 2.22 -3.74
N ASN A 159 1.64 3.08 -3.05
CA ASN A 159 0.28 3.46 -3.43
C ASN A 159 -0.51 2.22 -3.86
N ILE A 160 -0.68 1.27 -2.91
CA ILE A 160 -1.41 0.03 -3.22
C ILE A 160 -2.83 0.33 -3.69
N GLY A 161 -3.37 -0.51 -4.54
CA GLY A 161 -4.72 -0.31 -5.05
C GLY A 161 -5.33 -1.58 -5.61
N ALA A 162 -6.61 -1.73 -5.41
CA ALA A 162 -7.42 -2.83 -5.92
C ALA A 162 -8.90 -2.42 -5.99
N TYR A 163 -9.65 -3.04 -6.88
CA TYR A 163 -11.11 -2.88 -7.01
C TYR A 163 -11.59 -1.43 -7.05
N GLY A 164 -10.84 -0.58 -7.80
CA GLY A 164 -11.22 0.82 -8.03
C GLY A 164 -10.82 1.80 -6.93
N VAL A 165 -10.11 1.36 -5.89
CA VAL A 165 -9.62 2.19 -4.79
C VAL A 165 -8.09 2.13 -4.74
N GLU A 166 -7.44 3.25 -4.52
CA GLU A 166 -6.02 3.34 -4.19
C GLU A 166 -5.86 3.83 -2.74
N VAL A 167 -4.78 3.44 -2.08
CA VAL A 167 -4.59 3.80 -0.65
C VAL A 167 -4.48 5.31 -0.45
N LYS A 168 -3.96 6.05 -1.44
CA LYS A 168 -3.91 7.52 -1.43
C LYS A 168 -5.29 8.17 -1.25
N ASP A 169 -6.38 7.50 -1.70
CA ASP A 169 -7.73 8.03 -1.62
C ASP A 169 -8.23 8.15 -0.18
N VAL A 170 -7.54 7.50 0.75
CA VAL A 170 -7.86 7.48 2.19
C VAL A 170 -6.69 7.87 3.09
N ILE A 171 -5.49 8.08 2.55
CA ILE A 171 -4.37 8.64 3.32
C ILE A 171 -4.65 10.12 3.59
N HIS A 172 -4.49 10.52 4.84
CA HIS A 172 -4.46 11.91 5.26
C HIS A 172 -3.03 12.42 5.35
N ARG A 173 -2.14 11.65 6.04
CA ARG A 173 -0.74 12.03 6.26
C ARG A 173 0.16 10.81 6.47
N VAL A 174 1.40 10.90 5.99
CA VAL A 174 2.44 9.88 6.19
C VAL A 174 3.53 10.46 7.08
N TYR A 175 3.83 9.78 8.17
CA TYR A 175 4.89 10.15 9.10
C TYR A 175 6.12 9.31 8.86
N CYS A 176 7.27 9.96 8.78
CA CYS A 176 8.55 9.34 8.47
C CYS A 176 9.65 9.77 9.42
N TYR A 177 10.69 8.96 9.49
CA TYR A 177 12.01 9.34 10.00
C TYR A 177 12.93 9.58 8.80
N ASP A 178 13.54 10.75 8.71
CA ASP A 178 14.56 11.10 7.73
C ASP A 178 15.92 10.58 8.24
N THR A 179 16.51 9.62 7.54
CA THR A 179 17.77 8.98 7.94
C THR A 179 19.01 9.79 7.58
N VAL A 180 18.86 10.93 6.89
CA VAL A 180 19.95 11.83 6.49
C VAL A 180 20.04 13.02 7.44
N ASP A 181 18.90 13.67 7.70
CA ASP A 181 18.84 14.83 8.58
C ASP A 181 18.53 14.42 10.05
N GLU A 182 18.29 13.12 10.29
CA GLU A 182 18.01 12.50 11.61
C GLU A 182 16.84 13.16 12.35
N GLU A 183 15.79 13.51 11.60
CA GLU A 183 14.60 14.18 12.14
C GLU A 183 13.30 13.48 11.73
N PHE A 184 12.24 13.79 12.48
CA PHE A 184 10.89 13.37 12.10
C PHE A 184 10.28 14.35 11.12
N VAL A 185 9.79 13.82 10.03
CA VAL A 185 9.10 14.57 8.99
C VAL A 185 7.73 13.95 8.71
N ASN A 186 6.83 14.73 8.17
CA ASN A 186 5.55 14.22 7.71
C ASN A 186 5.21 14.82 6.34
N PHE A 187 4.41 14.08 5.59
CA PHE A 187 3.96 14.46 4.26
C PHE A 187 2.44 14.40 4.23
N ASP A 188 1.79 15.48 3.89
CA ASP A 188 0.37 15.46 3.54
C ASP A 188 0.19 14.66 2.25
N VAL A 189 -1.02 14.17 1.98
CA VAL A 189 -1.26 13.28 0.83
C VAL A 189 -0.83 13.92 -0.51
N GLU A 190 -0.97 15.23 -0.64
CA GLU A 190 -0.56 16.01 -1.81
C GLU A 190 0.97 16.02 -1.99
N GLU A 191 1.72 16.07 -0.88
CA GLU A 191 3.18 16.09 -0.88
C GLU A 191 3.77 14.71 -1.17
N CYS A 192 2.98 13.64 -1.00
CA CYS A 192 3.41 12.29 -1.33
C CYS A 192 3.51 12.03 -2.85
N GLU A 193 3.09 12.95 -3.70
CA GLU A 193 3.16 12.88 -5.18
C GLU A 193 2.66 11.53 -5.74
N TYR A 194 1.55 11.04 -5.21
CA TYR A 194 1.03 9.71 -5.56
C TYR A 194 0.64 9.58 -7.03
N GLY A 195 1.26 8.63 -7.69
CA GLY A 195 0.92 8.14 -9.02
C GLY A 195 0.49 6.67 -9.03
N TYR A 196 0.23 6.13 -10.23
CA TYR A 196 -0.10 4.71 -10.39
C TYR A 196 1.06 3.81 -9.94
N ARG A 197 0.93 3.18 -8.78
CA ARG A 197 1.98 2.38 -8.13
C ARG A 197 3.27 3.19 -7.91
N ASP A 198 3.10 4.47 -7.60
CA ASP A 198 4.20 5.42 -7.44
C ASP A 198 3.95 6.42 -6.32
N SER A 199 5.03 6.95 -5.73
CA SER A 199 5.04 7.99 -4.70
C SER A 199 6.42 8.63 -4.64
N ILE A 200 6.55 9.78 -3.97
CA ILE A 200 7.82 10.45 -3.69
C ILE A 200 8.85 9.50 -3.04
N PHE A 201 8.40 8.58 -2.17
CA PHE A 201 9.27 7.61 -1.47
C PHE A 201 10.00 6.64 -2.43
N LYS A 202 9.60 6.59 -3.69
CA LYS A 202 10.23 5.75 -4.74
C LYS A 202 11.11 6.55 -5.67
N ASP A 203 11.11 7.87 -5.56
CA ASP A 203 12.02 8.72 -6.33
C ASP A 203 13.47 8.30 -6.08
N PRO A 204 14.28 8.07 -7.13
CA PRO A 204 15.67 7.67 -6.99
C PRO A 204 16.51 8.60 -6.11
N GLU A 205 16.20 9.91 -6.06
CA GLU A 205 16.95 10.91 -5.29
C GLU A 205 16.74 10.77 -3.77
N VAL A 206 15.54 10.31 -3.35
CA VAL A 206 15.19 10.17 -1.93
C VAL A 206 14.96 8.72 -1.49
N LYS A 207 15.14 7.78 -2.41
CA LYS A 207 14.91 6.36 -2.15
C LYS A 207 15.77 5.84 -0.99
N GLY A 208 15.08 5.36 0.06
CA GLY A 208 15.73 4.83 1.26
C GLY A 208 16.11 5.90 2.29
N ARG A 209 15.83 7.19 2.01
CA ARG A 209 16.00 8.28 2.95
C ARG A 209 14.88 8.29 4.01
N TYR A 210 13.64 8.23 3.57
CA TYR A 210 12.48 8.29 4.46
C TYR A 210 12.02 6.90 4.89
N ILE A 211 11.96 6.65 6.18
CA ILE A 211 11.42 5.44 6.79
C ILE A 211 10.04 5.76 7.35
N VAL A 212 8.99 5.19 6.76
CA VAL A 212 7.61 5.37 7.26
C VAL A 212 7.49 4.75 8.64
N THR A 213 7.06 5.55 9.63
CA THR A 213 6.82 5.11 11.01
C THR A 213 5.35 4.77 11.25
N HIS A 214 4.45 5.60 10.75
CA HIS A 214 3.01 5.37 10.79
C HIS A 214 2.30 6.18 9.70
N VAL A 215 1.05 5.83 9.45
CA VAL A 215 0.20 6.49 8.45
C VAL A 215 -1.12 6.87 9.12
N VAL A 216 -1.56 8.10 8.91
CA VAL A 216 -2.89 8.57 9.31
C VAL A 216 -3.84 8.45 8.15
N PHE A 217 -4.93 7.73 8.35
CA PHE A 217 -5.99 7.51 7.37
C PHE A 217 -7.24 8.33 7.73
N ALA A 218 -7.90 8.90 6.73
CA ALA A 218 -9.20 9.55 6.84
C ALA A 218 -10.29 8.58 6.36
N LEU A 219 -10.95 7.90 7.28
CA LEU A 219 -12.00 6.92 7.00
C LEU A 219 -13.39 7.52 7.25
N SER A 220 -14.44 6.97 6.64
CA SER A 220 -15.80 7.49 6.77
C SER A 220 -16.70 6.56 7.60
N ARG A 221 -17.55 7.14 8.46
CA ARG A 221 -18.68 6.42 9.07
C ARG A 221 -19.89 6.33 8.14
N GLU A 222 -19.96 7.22 7.15
CA GLU A 222 -21.02 7.19 6.17
C GLU A 222 -20.69 6.21 5.05
N PRO A 223 -21.67 5.42 4.55
CA PRO A 223 -21.46 4.49 3.45
C PRO A 223 -20.96 5.18 2.19
N LYS A 224 -19.80 4.74 1.69
CA LYS A 224 -19.20 5.18 0.44
C LYS A 224 -18.69 3.98 -0.38
N PRO A 225 -19.57 3.00 -0.72
CA PRO A 225 -19.13 1.78 -1.40
C PRO A 225 -18.66 2.05 -2.83
N VAL A 226 -17.49 1.56 -3.20
CA VAL A 226 -16.99 1.56 -4.58
C VAL A 226 -17.18 0.16 -5.16
N LEU A 227 -18.16 0.01 -6.06
CA LEU A 227 -18.60 -1.30 -6.57
C LEU A 227 -18.39 -1.48 -8.07
N ASP A 228 -18.03 -0.43 -8.79
CA ASP A 228 -18.04 -0.41 -10.27
C ASP A 228 -16.86 -1.15 -10.90
N TYR A 229 -15.93 -1.64 -10.12
CA TYR A 229 -14.74 -2.30 -10.62
C TYR A 229 -14.86 -3.84 -10.59
N GLY A 230 -14.65 -4.44 -11.77
CA GLY A 230 -14.64 -5.89 -11.92
C GLY A 230 -16.01 -6.54 -11.66
N HIS A 231 -15.99 -7.80 -11.21
CA HIS A 231 -17.20 -8.57 -10.90
C HIS A 231 -17.66 -8.43 -9.43
N LEU A 232 -17.34 -7.31 -8.77
CA LEU A 232 -17.69 -7.14 -7.36
C LEU A 232 -19.19 -7.07 -7.14
N LYS A 233 -19.92 -6.36 -8.00
CA LYS A 233 -21.42 -6.34 -7.98
C LYS A 233 -22.01 -7.73 -8.17
N ASP A 234 -21.49 -8.51 -9.11
CA ASP A 234 -21.95 -9.87 -9.38
C ASP A 234 -21.68 -10.80 -8.18
N ALA A 235 -20.50 -10.67 -7.59
CA ALA A 235 -20.11 -11.45 -6.41
C ALA A 235 -20.98 -11.10 -5.19
N LEU A 236 -21.31 -9.84 -4.98
CA LEU A 236 -22.21 -9.41 -3.92
C LEU A 236 -23.63 -9.92 -4.16
N SER A 237 -24.15 -9.82 -5.39
CA SER A 237 -25.49 -10.29 -5.76
C SER A 237 -25.63 -11.81 -5.59
N SER A 238 -24.59 -12.58 -5.85
CA SER A 238 -24.58 -14.04 -5.65
C SER A 238 -24.54 -14.47 -4.19
N HIS A 239 -24.14 -13.57 -3.28
CA HIS A 239 -24.02 -13.84 -1.83
C HIS A 239 -25.22 -13.37 -1.01
N CYS A 240 -25.88 -12.32 -1.47
CA CYS A 240 -27.08 -11.81 -0.83
C CYS A 240 -28.30 -12.56 -1.40
N GLN A 241 -28.88 -13.49 -0.63
CA GLN A 241 -30.24 -14.01 -0.88
C GLN A 241 -31.31 -12.90 -0.66
N PHE A 242 -30.88 -11.66 -0.43
CA PHE A 242 -31.72 -10.48 -0.26
C PHE A 242 -31.34 -9.44 -1.30
N ASP A 243 -32.32 -8.68 -1.77
CA ASP A 243 -32.13 -7.49 -2.60
C ASP A 243 -31.01 -6.62 -1.97
N CYS A 244 -29.83 -6.59 -2.61
CA CYS A 244 -28.72 -5.75 -2.18
C CYS A 244 -29.07 -4.29 -2.47
N ASN A 245 -29.94 -3.72 -1.62
CA ASN A 245 -30.13 -2.29 -1.57
C ASN A 245 -28.83 -1.69 -1.03
N GLU A 246 -28.27 -0.67 -1.66
CA GLU A 246 -27.03 0.01 -1.21
C GLU A 246 -27.05 0.36 0.29
N LYS A 247 -28.26 0.56 0.84
CA LYS A 247 -28.48 0.84 2.26
C LYS A 247 -28.20 -0.33 3.22
N SER A 248 -28.07 -1.56 2.72
CA SER A 248 -27.78 -2.76 3.51
C SER A 248 -26.31 -3.19 3.44
N LEU A 249 -25.50 -2.51 2.62
CA LEU A 249 -24.08 -2.81 2.49
C LEU A 249 -23.31 -2.38 3.75
N THR A 250 -22.35 -3.20 4.11
CA THR A 250 -21.39 -2.89 5.17
C THR A 250 -19.97 -3.13 4.68
N PRO A 251 -18.93 -2.46 5.25
CA PRO A 251 -17.55 -2.73 4.90
C PRO A 251 -17.19 -4.21 5.02
N SER A 252 -17.73 -4.87 6.05
CA SER A 252 -17.52 -6.31 6.29
C SER A 252 -18.08 -7.21 5.18
N LEU A 253 -19.22 -6.85 4.57
CA LEU A 253 -19.78 -7.61 3.44
C LEU A 253 -18.92 -7.47 2.19
N ILE A 254 -18.51 -6.25 1.86
CA ILE A 254 -17.62 -5.98 0.72
C ILE A 254 -16.29 -6.71 0.92
N ARG A 255 -15.68 -6.59 2.10
CA ARG A 255 -14.47 -7.31 2.45
C ARG A 255 -14.59 -8.82 2.22
N LYS A 256 -15.66 -9.45 2.69
CA LYS A 256 -15.90 -10.89 2.49
C LYS A 256 -15.98 -11.28 1.01
N ALA A 257 -16.68 -10.48 0.21
CA ALA A 257 -16.79 -10.72 -1.23
C ALA A 257 -15.43 -10.61 -1.93
N ILE A 258 -14.65 -9.57 -1.59
CA ILE A 258 -13.30 -9.36 -2.16
C ILE A 258 -12.35 -10.49 -1.77
N ILE A 259 -12.30 -10.89 -0.51
CA ILE A 259 -11.48 -12.02 -0.05
C ILE A 259 -11.80 -13.29 -0.85
N LYS A 260 -13.09 -13.58 -1.07
CA LYS A 260 -13.49 -14.74 -1.86
C LYS A 260 -13.00 -14.65 -3.29
N ILE A 261 -13.24 -13.51 -3.98
CA ILE A 261 -12.79 -13.30 -5.35
C ILE A 261 -11.26 -13.47 -5.44
N ARG A 262 -10.52 -12.93 -4.48
CA ARG A 262 -9.05 -13.00 -4.47
C ARG A 262 -8.55 -14.42 -4.23
N LYS A 263 -9.13 -15.17 -3.29
CA LYS A 263 -8.79 -16.57 -3.05
C LYS A 263 -9.07 -17.49 -4.24
N GLU A 264 -10.09 -17.17 -5.03
CA GLU A 264 -10.40 -17.93 -6.26
C GLU A 264 -9.40 -17.62 -7.40
N LYS A 265 -8.84 -16.41 -7.43
CA LYS A 265 -7.96 -15.94 -8.53
C LYS A 265 -6.47 -16.06 -8.23
N LEU A 266 -6.06 -15.94 -6.99
CA LEU A 266 -4.65 -15.87 -6.60
C LEU A 266 -4.26 -17.09 -5.78
N PRO A 267 -3.10 -17.70 -6.05
CA PRO A 267 -2.60 -18.77 -5.21
C PRO A 267 -2.28 -18.21 -3.81
N GLU A 268 -2.50 -19.03 -2.79
CA GLU A 268 -2.08 -18.73 -1.43
C GLU A 268 -0.54 -18.73 -1.38
N PRO A 269 0.12 -17.62 -0.99
CA PRO A 269 1.59 -17.55 -0.98
C PRO A 269 2.27 -18.58 -0.09
N SER A 270 1.61 -19.05 0.97
CA SER A 270 2.10 -20.11 1.85
C SER A 270 2.12 -21.50 1.19
N VAL A 271 1.32 -21.69 0.13
CA VAL A 271 1.22 -22.94 -0.63
C VAL A 271 2.05 -22.88 -1.90
N MET A 272 2.00 -21.75 -2.60
CA MET A 272 2.73 -21.53 -3.83
C MET A 272 3.24 -20.10 -3.87
N GLY A 273 4.56 -19.93 -3.90
CA GLY A 273 5.19 -18.60 -3.97
C GLY A 273 4.64 -17.78 -5.12
N SER A 274 4.22 -16.55 -4.83
CA SER A 274 3.61 -15.65 -5.79
C SER A 274 3.94 -14.21 -5.43
N ALA A 275 4.12 -13.37 -6.44
CA ALA A 275 4.24 -11.92 -6.28
C ALA A 275 2.97 -11.18 -6.72
N GLY A 276 1.85 -11.88 -6.92
CA GLY A 276 0.66 -11.27 -7.51
C GLY A 276 0.94 -10.73 -8.91
N SER A 277 0.42 -9.56 -9.23
CA SER A 277 0.69 -8.89 -10.52
C SER A 277 2.11 -8.30 -10.52
N PHE A 278 3.07 -9.04 -11.08
CA PHE A 278 4.47 -8.61 -11.15
C PHE A 278 4.68 -7.39 -12.04
N PHE A 279 4.01 -7.34 -13.18
CA PHE A 279 4.14 -6.23 -14.12
C PHE A 279 3.09 -5.14 -13.86
N LYS A 280 3.54 -3.88 -13.89
CA LYS A 280 2.61 -2.74 -14.00
C LYS A 280 1.87 -2.81 -15.33
N ASN A 281 0.60 -2.41 -15.35
CA ASN A 281 -0.10 -2.18 -16.61
C ASN A 281 0.56 -1.01 -17.32
N PRO A 282 1.08 -1.16 -18.56
CA PRO A 282 1.70 -0.06 -19.26
C PRO A 282 0.70 1.04 -19.59
N VAL A 283 1.13 2.27 -19.43
CA VAL A 283 0.46 3.47 -19.93
C VAL A 283 1.18 3.89 -21.21
N ILE A 284 0.43 3.94 -22.31
CA ILE A 284 0.96 4.19 -23.65
C ILE A 284 0.21 5.33 -24.34
N SER A 285 0.79 5.88 -25.39
CA SER A 285 0.12 6.87 -26.22
C SER A 285 -1.09 6.28 -26.93
N MET A 286 -2.09 7.11 -27.25
CA MET A 286 -3.26 6.68 -28.06
C MET A 286 -2.80 6.13 -29.43
N SER A 287 -1.73 6.69 -30.03
CA SER A 287 -1.20 6.21 -31.30
C SER A 287 -0.59 4.80 -31.23
N ASP A 288 0.08 4.49 -30.10
CA ASP A 288 0.62 3.16 -29.84
C ASP A 288 -0.50 2.15 -29.60
N PHE A 289 -1.54 2.57 -28.84
CA PHE A 289 -2.72 1.73 -28.61
C PHE A 289 -3.42 1.38 -29.93
N GLN A 290 -3.64 2.36 -30.83
CA GLN A 290 -4.26 2.12 -32.14
C GLN A 290 -3.44 1.12 -32.99
N ARG A 291 -2.11 1.14 -32.92
CA ARG A 291 -1.27 0.13 -33.60
C ARG A 291 -1.48 -1.27 -33.01
N ILE A 292 -1.55 -1.38 -31.69
CA ILE A 292 -1.82 -2.66 -31.00
C ILE A 292 -3.22 -3.17 -31.37
N GLU A 293 -4.22 -2.29 -31.37
CA GLU A 293 -5.60 -2.65 -31.71
C GLU A 293 -5.72 -3.11 -33.17
N ALA A 294 -5.06 -2.43 -34.10
CA ALA A 294 -5.03 -2.82 -35.51
C ALA A 294 -4.36 -4.20 -35.71
N SER A 295 -3.25 -4.45 -35.02
CA SER A 295 -2.60 -5.77 -35.04
C SER A 295 -3.50 -6.86 -34.48
N ALA A 296 -4.12 -6.60 -33.33
CA ALA A 296 -5.05 -7.56 -32.70
C ALA A 296 -6.27 -7.86 -33.59
N LYS A 297 -6.86 -6.85 -34.23
CA LYS A 297 -7.95 -7.03 -35.21
C LYS A 297 -7.53 -7.86 -36.41
N THR A 298 -6.30 -7.74 -36.86
CA THR A 298 -5.77 -8.55 -37.98
C THR A 298 -5.62 -10.01 -37.56
N GLU A 299 -5.22 -10.27 -36.31
CA GLU A 299 -4.95 -11.63 -35.82
C GLU A 299 -6.23 -12.34 -35.32
N PHE A 300 -7.11 -11.62 -34.60
CA PHE A 300 -8.28 -12.20 -33.89
C PHE A 300 -9.63 -11.85 -34.55
N GLY A 301 -9.63 -11.05 -35.61
CA GLY A 301 -10.84 -10.61 -36.33
C GLY A 301 -11.22 -9.15 -36.07
N THR A 302 -11.94 -8.57 -37.01
CA THR A 302 -12.25 -7.12 -37.07
C THR A 302 -13.05 -6.62 -35.85
N ASP A 303 -13.81 -7.49 -35.20
CA ASP A 303 -14.68 -7.15 -34.08
C ASP A 303 -13.94 -7.31 -32.71
N TYR A 304 -12.67 -7.75 -32.75
CA TYR A 304 -11.89 -7.92 -31.54
C TYR A 304 -11.59 -6.58 -30.85
N LYS A 305 -11.85 -6.53 -29.56
CA LYS A 305 -11.58 -5.35 -28.72
C LYS A 305 -10.45 -5.63 -27.76
N VAL A 306 -9.38 -4.86 -27.88
CA VAL A 306 -8.28 -4.90 -26.90
C VAL A 306 -8.76 -4.29 -25.58
N PRO A 307 -8.66 -5.00 -24.45
CA PRO A 307 -9.04 -4.44 -23.16
C PRO A 307 -8.11 -3.26 -22.81
N HIS A 308 -8.70 -2.15 -22.40
CA HIS A 308 -7.96 -0.93 -22.07
C HIS A 308 -8.78 -0.03 -21.14
N TYR A 309 -8.10 0.97 -20.59
CA TYR A 309 -8.68 2.04 -19.78
C TYR A 309 -8.14 3.38 -20.30
N ASP A 310 -9.04 4.26 -20.72
CA ASP A 310 -8.67 5.62 -21.11
C ASP A 310 -8.34 6.43 -19.86
N LEU A 311 -7.26 7.25 -19.94
CA LEU A 311 -6.83 8.13 -18.86
C LEU A 311 -7.16 9.59 -19.20
N PRO A 312 -7.36 10.46 -18.18
CA PRO A 312 -7.75 11.86 -18.39
C PRO A 312 -6.75 12.68 -19.22
N ASP A 313 -5.49 12.28 -19.25
CA ASP A 313 -4.41 12.92 -20.01
C ASP A 313 -4.35 12.48 -21.49
N GLY A 314 -5.31 11.67 -21.94
CA GLY A 314 -5.38 11.15 -23.29
C GLY A 314 -4.45 9.96 -23.57
N THR A 315 -3.79 9.43 -22.55
CA THR A 315 -3.06 8.15 -22.63
C THR A 315 -3.96 6.97 -22.36
N VAL A 316 -3.47 5.77 -22.62
CA VAL A 316 -4.25 4.53 -22.51
C VAL A 316 -3.49 3.52 -21.66
N LYS A 317 -4.14 2.98 -20.62
CA LYS A 317 -3.60 1.91 -19.81
C LYS A 317 -4.05 0.55 -20.32
N VAL A 318 -3.12 -0.31 -20.70
CA VAL A 318 -3.39 -1.66 -21.24
C VAL A 318 -3.07 -2.71 -20.17
N PRO A 319 -3.97 -3.69 -19.89
CA PRO A 319 -3.69 -4.74 -18.91
C PRO A 319 -2.47 -5.60 -19.30
N ALA A 320 -1.47 -5.63 -18.43
CA ALA A 320 -0.28 -6.46 -18.64
C ALA A 320 -0.63 -7.96 -18.72
N ALA A 321 -1.63 -8.41 -17.95
CA ALA A 321 -2.10 -9.78 -17.99
C ALA A 321 -2.60 -10.17 -19.39
N TRP A 322 -3.35 -9.30 -20.07
CA TRP A 322 -3.78 -9.52 -21.47
C TRP A 322 -2.57 -9.65 -22.40
N MET A 323 -1.57 -8.77 -22.26
CA MET A 323 -0.37 -8.83 -23.09
C MET A 323 0.41 -10.13 -22.89
N ILE A 324 0.52 -10.59 -21.63
CA ILE A 324 1.15 -11.86 -21.28
C ILE A 324 0.41 -13.04 -21.91
N GLU A 325 -0.93 -13.02 -21.87
CA GLU A 325 -1.76 -14.04 -22.50
C GLU A 325 -1.56 -14.07 -24.03
N GLN A 326 -1.55 -12.89 -24.68
CA GLN A 326 -1.33 -12.81 -26.14
C GLN A 326 0.06 -13.28 -26.53
N CYS A 327 1.06 -13.11 -25.68
CA CYS A 327 2.41 -13.65 -25.89
C CYS A 327 2.51 -15.17 -25.62
N GLY A 328 1.42 -15.86 -25.26
CA GLY A 328 1.40 -17.29 -25.00
C GLY A 328 2.13 -17.70 -23.69
N TRP A 329 2.25 -16.78 -22.72
CA TRP A 329 2.93 -17.04 -21.48
C TRP A 329 2.00 -17.50 -20.36
N LYS A 330 0.69 -17.35 -20.50
CA LYS A 330 -0.28 -17.80 -19.49
C LYS A 330 -0.16 -19.32 -19.25
N GLY A 331 0.12 -19.70 -18.00
CA GLY A 331 0.29 -21.08 -17.59
C GLY A 331 1.57 -21.76 -18.08
N ARG A 332 2.47 -21.04 -18.75
CA ARG A 332 3.76 -21.58 -19.18
C ARG A 332 4.66 -21.78 -17.97
N ARG A 333 5.34 -22.94 -17.93
CA ARG A 333 6.28 -23.27 -16.87
C ARG A 333 7.72 -23.25 -17.41
N SER A 334 8.64 -22.71 -16.62
CA SER A 334 10.07 -22.78 -16.87
C SER A 334 10.78 -23.11 -15.55
N GLY A 335 11.34 -24.31 -15.44
CA GLY A 335 11.88 -24.81 -14.19
C GLY A 335 10.81 -24.90 -13.08
N GLY A 336 11.07 -24.27 -11.95
CA GLY A 336 10.13 -24.16 -10.82
C GLY A 336 9.15 -23.00 -10.88
N ALA A 337 9.27 -22.12 -11.90
CA ALA A 337 8.43 -20.94 -12.06
C ALA A 337 7.28 -21.18 -13.06
N ALA A 338 6.14 -20.54 -12.81
CA ALA A 338 5.00 -20.52 -13.72
C ALA A 338 4.51 -19.08 -13.90
N GLY A 339 4.11 -18.76 -15.12
CA GLY A 339 3.50 -17.48 -15.51
C GLY A 339 1.98 -17.57 -15.65
#